data_ae733f91026454afa8d384f55e9299b7
#
_entry.id   ae733f91026454afa8d384f55e9299b7
#
_cell.length_a   1.000
_cell.length_b   1.000
_cell.length_c   1.000
_cell.angle_alpha   90.00
_cell.angle_beta   90.00
_cell.angle_gamma   90.00
#
_symmetry.space_group_name_H-M   'P 1'
#
loop_
_entity.id
_entity.type
_entity.pdbx_description
1 polymer ?
#
loop_
_entity_poly.entity_id
_entity_poly.type
_entity_poly.pdbx_seq_one_letter_code
_entity_poly.pdbx_strand_id
1 'polypeptide(L)'
;LMGPMGIGVLYGRKELLEEMPPFLTGGEMIDSVSRQSAVYAELPHKFEAGTVNAAGAVGLAAAIRYIEQKGFSKIEEREKALTRRAMEGLQALPHVHVLGSQDPEHHVGILTFTIDQVHPHDISAVLEADGIDIRAGHHCAQPLLEWLGVRSAARASFQFYNTEEEADRFVESVAGVRRKMGYE
;
A
#
# COMPACT_ATOMS: atom_id res chain seq x y z
N LEU A 1 -6.53 -5.08 -2.02
CA LEU A 1 -7.13 -6.38 -2.39
C LEU A 1 -7.26 -6.59 -3.90
N MET A 2 -6.63 -5.75 -4.73
CA MET A 2 -6.70 -5.80 -6.21
C MET A 2 -8.13 -5.72 -6.78
N GLY A 3 -9.08 -5.22 -6.00
CA GLY A 3 -10.44 -4.94 -6.43
C GLY A 3 -10.56 -3.59 -7.12
N PRO A 4 -11.75 -3.26 -7.65
CA PRO A 4 -11.98 -1.95 -8.28
C PRO A 4 -11.86 -0.82 -7.24
N MET A 5 -11.49 0.38 -7.73
CA MET A 5 -11.50 1.58 -6.90
C MET A 5 -12.93 2.03 -6.59
N GLY A 6 -13.09 2.73 -5.47
CA GLY A 6 -14.39 3.28 -5.05
C GLY A 6 -15.30 2.32 -4.30
N ILE A 7 -14.74 1.22 -3.78
CA ILE A 7 -15.44 0.27 -2.90
C ILE A 7 -14.58 -0.03 -1.66
N GLY A 8 -15.21 -0.11 -0.50
CA GLY A 8 -14.58 -0.50 0.75
C GLY A 8 -15.55 -1.26 1.64
N VAL A 9 -15.04 -1.85 2.71
CA VAL A 9 -15.81 -2.60 3.70
C VAL A 9 -15.51 -2.05 5.09
N LEU A 10 -16.56 -1.73 5.84
CA LEU A 10 -16.47 -1.49 7.27
C LEU A 10 -16.95 -2.74 8.01
N TYR A 11 -16.06 -3.32 8.82
CA TYR A 11 -16.41 -4.38 9.75
C TYR A 11 -16.39 -3.84 11.18
N GLY A 12 -17.38 -4.20 11.98
CA GLY A 12 -17.45 -3.82 13.38
C GLY A 12 -18.35 -4.74 14.19
N ARG A 13 -18.17 -4.72 15.52
CA ARG A 13 -19.10 -5.39 16.43
C ARG A 13 -20.44 -4.68 16.38
N LYS A 14 -21.53 -5.47 16.38
CA LYS A 14 -22.89 -4.99 16.21
C LYS A 14 -23.23 -3.86 17.21
N GLU A 15 -22.90 -4.07 18.49
CA GLU A 15 -23.22 -3.14 19.58
C GLU A 15 -22.57 -1.77 19.34
N LEU A 16 -21.32 -1.74 18.84
CA LEU A 16 -20.61 -0.50 18.52
C LEU A 16 -21.21 0.20 17.30
N LEU A 17 -21.58 -0.57 16.27
CA LEU A 17 -22.20 -0.01 15.07
C LEU A 17 -23.62 0.53 15.35
N GLU A 18 -24.37 -0.08 16.28
CA GLU A 18 -25.67 0.42 16.71
C GLU A 18 -25.56 1.78 17.42
N GLU A 19 -24.54 1.97 18.25
CA GLU A 19 -24.29 3.24 18.96
C GLU A 19 -23.69 4.33 18.08
N MET A 20 -22.89 3.94 17.08
CA MET A 20 -22.16 4.88 16.20
C MET A 20 -23.15 5.64 15.29
N PRO A 21 -23.07 6.98 15.21
CA PRO A 21 -23.88 7.73 14.24
C PRO A 21 -23.44 7.42 12.81
N PRO A 22 -24.35 7.49 11.81
CA PRO A 22 -23.96 7.38 10.41
C PRO A 22 -23.07 8.57 10.03
N PHE A 23 -22.08 8.33 9.16
CA PHE A 23 -21.17 9.38 8.67
C PHE A 23 -21.59 9.95 7.31
N LEU A 24 -22.49 9.27 6.60
CA LEU A 24 -23.17 9.76 5.38
C LEU A 24 -24.67 9.62 5.56
N THR A 25 -25.42 10.51 4.94
CA THR A 25 -26.88 10.48 4.94
C THR A 25 -27.42 10.53 3.51
N GLY A 26 -28.57 9.88 3.30
CA GLY A 26 -29.22 9.81 1.98
C GLY A 26 -30.40 8.87 1.98
N GLY A 27 -30.88 8.48 0.83
CA GLY A 27 -31.90 7.45 0.68
C GLY A 27 -31.43 6.08 1.17
N GLU A 28 -32.32 5.18 1.40
CA GLU A 28 -32.14 3.78 1.83
C GLU A 28 -31.62 3.59 3.28
N MET A 29 -30.88 4.57 3.83
CA MET A 29 -30.28 4.48 5.17
C MET A 29 -31.18 5.02 6.29
N ILE A 30 -32.38 5.48 5.97
CA ILE A 30 -33.38 6.03 6.89
C ILE A 30 -34.64 5.17 6.92
N ASP A 31 -35.29 5.09 8.07
CA ASP A 31 -36.67 4.58 8.21
C ASP A 31 -37.68 5.71 8.02
N SER A 32 -37.47 6.85 8.71
CA SER A 32 -38.27 8.03 8.54
C SER A 32 -37.50 9.31 8.77
N VAL A 33 -37.96 10.42 8.18
CA VAL A 33 -37.33 11.74 8.32
C VAL A 33 -38.41 12.84 8.45
N SER A 34 -38.13 13.78 9.34
CA SER A 34 -38.91 15.02 9.50
C SER A 34 -37.98 16.22 9.28
N ARG A 35 -38.52 17.44 9.48
CA ARG A 35 -37.70 18.68 9.40
C ARG A 35 -36.67 18.79 10.53
N GLN A 36 -36.86 18.12 11.67
CA GLN A 36 -36.03 18.25 12.86
C GLN A 36 -35.38 16.94 13.29
N SER A 37 -35.78 15.80 12.74
CA SER A 37 -35.29 14.50 13.17
C SER A 37 -35.27 13.48 12.05
N ALA A 38 -34.43 12.47 12.20
CA ALA A 38 -34.39 11.29 11.35
C ALA A 38 -34.28 10.03 12.21
N VAL A 39 -34.99 8.99 11.79
CA VAL A 39 -34.83 7.62 12.30
C VAL A 39 -34.05 6.85 11.24
N TYR A 40 -32.94 6.27 11.65
CA TYR A 40 -32.09 5.52 10.75
C TYR A 40 -32.57 4.08 10.59
N ALA A 41 -32.30 3.50 9.44
CA ALA A 41 -32.55 2.10 9.17
C ALA A 41 -31.68 1.19 10.05
N GLU A 42 -32.05 -0.07 10.17
CA GLU A 42 -31.24 -1.09 10.84
C GLU A 42 -29.91 -1.34 10.13
N LEU A 43 -28.95 -1.91 10.85
CA LEU A 43 -27.70 -2.39 10.27
C LEU A 43 -27.96 -3.51 9.25
N PRO A 44 -27.26 -3.55 8.12
CA PRO A 44 -26.15 -2.69 7.71
C PRO A 44 -26.59 -1.37 7.04
N HIS A 45 -27.84 -1.23 6.65
CA HIS A 45 -28.36 -0.13 5.82
C HIS A 45 -28.11 1.25 6.42
N LYS A 46 -28.07 1.38 7.75
CA LYS A 46 -27.70 2.61 8.46
C LYS A 46 -26.44 3.30 7.94
N PHE A 47 -25.48 2.55 7.40
CA PHE A 47 -24.21 3.05 6.87
C PHE A 47 -24.12 3.03 5.34
N GLU A 48 -25.20 2.69 4.65
CA GLU A 48 -25.26 2.56 3.20
C GLU A 48 -26.15 3.65 2.60
N ALA A 49 -25.63 4.89 2.54
CA ALA A 49 -26.40 6.05 2.08
C ALA A 49 -26.48 6.14 0.55
N GLY A 50 -27.70 6.20 0.04
CA GLY A 50 -28.00 6.32 -1.40
C GLY A 50 -27.79 5.01 -2.17
N THR A 51 -27.77 5.08 -3.49
CA THR A 51 -27.57 3.91 -4.35
C THR A 51 -26.16 3.36 -4.14
N VAL A 52 -26.06 2.13 -3.65
CA VAL A 52 -24.79 1.46 -3.37
C VAL A 52 -24.03 1.10 -4.65
N ASN A 53 -22.69 1.05 -4.56
CA ASN A 53 -21.82 0.64 -5.66
C ASN A 53 -21.87 -0.90 -5.87
N ALA A 54 -22.95 -1.40 -6.43
CA ALA A 54 -23.15 -2.83 -6.65
C ALA A 54 -22.09 -3.44 -7.58
N ALA A 55 -21.69 -2.73 -8.64
CA ALA A 55 -20.65 -3.18 -9.56
C ALA A 55 -19.29 -3.33 -8.84
N GLY A 56 -18.94 -2.34 -7.99
CA GLY A 56 -17.74 -2.40 -7.15
C GLY A 56 -17.78 -3.56 -6.16
N ALA A 57 -18.93 -3.86 -5.55
CA ALA A 57 -19.09 -4.98 -4.63
C ALA A 57 -18.88 -6.34 -5.34
N VAL A 58 -19.43 -6.53 -6.54
CA VAL A 58 -19.20 -7.73 -7.35
C VAL A 58 -17.71 -7.88 -7.71
N GLY A 59 -17.07 -6.80 -8.13
CA GLY A 59 -15.63 -6.78 -8.43
C GLY A 59 -14.75 -7.09 -7.22
N LEU A 60 -15.07 -6.50 -6.06
CA LEU A 60 -14.36 -6.78 -4.81
C LEU A 60 -14.52 -8.25 -4.38
N ALA A 61 -15.74 -8.80 -4.48
CA ALA A 61 -15.98 -10.20 -4.19
C ALA A 61 -15.18 -11.14 -5.12
N ALA A 62 -15.03 -10.79 -6.39
CA ALA A 62 -14.18 -11.53 -7.32
C ALA A 62 -12.70 -11.47 -6.92
N ALA A 63 -12.20 -10.30 -6.53
CA ALA A 63 -10.84 -10.13 -6.04
C ALA A 63 -10.55 -10.94 -4.76
N ILE A 64 -11.50 -10.95 -3.81
CA ILE A 64 -11.39 -11.75 -2.59
C ILE A 64 -11.27 -13.23 -2.92
N ARG A 65 -12.18 -13.77 -3.76
CA ARG A 65 -12.12 -15.17 -4.19
C ARG A 65 -10.80 -15.52 -4.88
N TYR A 66 -10.27 -14.62 -5.71
CA TYR A 66 -8.98 -14.81 -6.36
C TYR A 66 -7.84 -14.95 -5.35
N ILE A 67 -7.78 -14.07 -4.34
CA ILE A 67 -6.77 -14.13 -3.28
C ILE A 67 -6.92 -15.42 -2.45
N GLU A 68 -8.14 -15.80 -2.08
CA GLU A 68 -8.40 -17.04 -1.36
C GLU A 68 -7.95 -18.28 -2.14
N GLN A 69 -8.18 -18.32 -3.46
CA GLN A 69 -7.71 -19.40 -4.33
C GLN A 69 -6.18 -19.47 -4.43
N LYS A 70 -5.49 -18.32 -4.41
CA LYS A 70 -4.02 -18.28 -4.35
C LYS A 70 -3.50 -18.76 -2.99
N GLY A 71 -4.20 -18.44 -1.93
CA GLY A 71 -3.87 -18.75 -0.54
C GLY A 71 -2.93 -17.72 0.09
N PHE A 72 -3.32 -17.18 1.23
CA PHE A 72 -2.55 -16.14 1.94
C PHE A 72 -1.12 -16.57 2.25
N SER A 73 -0.91 -17.80 2.72
CA SER A 73 0.44 -18.30 3.06
C SER A 73 1.38 -18.29 1.84
N LYS A 74 0.90 -18.69 0.66
CA LYS A 74 1.71 -18.66 -0.56
C LYS A 74 2.04 -17.26 -1.02
N ILE A 75 1.09 -16.32 -0.86
CA ILE A 75 1.30 -14.90 -1.14
C ILE A 75 2.39 -14.36 -0.20
N GLU A 76 2.25 -14.61 1.10
CA GLU A 76 3.22 -14.16 2.12
C GLU A 76 4.62 -14.75 1.90
N GLU A 77 4.72 -16.05 1.64
CA GLU A 77 6.00 -16.70 1.32
C GLU A 77 6.68 -16.08 0.10
N ARG A 78 5.90 -15.80 -0.96
CA ARG A 78 6.43 -15.18 -2.18
C ARG A 78 6.90 -13.75 -1.94
N GLU A 79 6.10 -12.94 -1.27
CA GLU A 79 6.45 -11.56 -0.95
C GLU A 79 7.68 -11.49 -0.02
N LYS A 80 7.79 -12.37 0.97
CA LYS A 80 8.98 -12.47 1.84
C LYS A 80 10.24 -12.88 1.04
N ALA A 81 10.13 -13.82 0.14
CA ALA A 81 11.27 -14.24 -0.70
C ALA A 81 11.79 -13.09 -1.58
N LEU A 82 10.89 -12.37 -2.24
CA LEU A 82 11.24 -11.21 -3.07
C LEU A 82 11.84 -10.07 -2.24
N THR A 83 11.22 -9.78 -1.09
CA THR A 83 11.69 -8.74 -0.17
C THR A 83 13.09 -9.04 0.36
N ARG A 84 13.33 -10.29 0.81
CA ARG A 84 14.65 -10.73 1.26
C ARG A 84 15.70 -10.55 0.17
N ARG A 85 15.42 -11.05 -1.04
CA ARG A 85 16.35 -10.94 -2.19
C ARG A 85 16.71 -9.50 -2.52
N ALA A 86 15.72 -8.63 -2.63
CA ALA A 86 15.93 -7.23 -2.91
C ALA A 86 16.65 -6.50 -1.76
N MET A 87 16.29 -6.79 -0.51
CA MET A 87 16.89 -6.17 0.67
C MET A 87 18.35 -6.54 0.83
N GLU A 88 18.71 -7.82 0.69
CA GLU A 88 20.10 -8.29 0.70
C GLU A 88 20.91 -7.61 -0.40
N GLY A 89 20.33 -7.47 -1.60
CA GLY A 89 20.96 -6.74 -2.69
C GLY A 89 21.17 -5.27 -2.38
N LEU A 90 20.19 -4.58 -1.82
CA LEU A 90 20.32 -3.16 -1.41
C LEU A 90 21.35 -2.97 -0.30
N GLN A 91 21.36 -3.87 0.70
CA GLN A 91 22.32 -3.81 1.81
C GLN A 91 23.79 -4.03 1.37
N ALA A 92 24.01 -4.73 0.28
CA ALA A 92 25.34 -4.91 -0.31
C ALA A 92 25.84 -3.66 -1.05
N LEU A 93 24.98 -2.69 -1.37
CA LEU A 93 25.34 -1.47 -2.07
C LEU A 93 25.88 -0.42 -1.07
N PRO A 94 27.11 0.06 -1.22
CA PRO A 94 27.60 1.21 -0.45
C PRO A 94 26.71 2.42 -0.77
N HIS A 95 26.43 3.30 0.13
CA HIS A 95 25.61 4.49 -0.06
C HIS A 95 24.09 4.26 -0.16
N VAL A 96 23.59 3.03 -0.02
CA VAL A 96 22.16 2.73 0.05
C VAL A 96 21.79 2.35 1.48
N HIS A 97 20.77 3.00 2.02
CA HIS A 97 20.33 2.81 3.41
C HIS A 97 18.88 2.36 3.42
N VAL A 98 18.64 1.11 3.77
CA VAL A 98 17.28 0.60 4.01
C VAL A 98 16.77 1.15 5.35
N LEU A 99 15.59 1.75 5.34
CA LEU A 99 14.95 2.30 6.53
C LEU A 99 14.13 1.23 7.26
N GLY A 100 14.16 1.26 8.59
CA GLY A 100 13.47 0.30 9.44
C GLY A 100 14.34 -0.87 9.86
N SER A 101 13.75 -2.05 10.02
CA SER A 101 14.49 -3.26 10.40
C SER A 101 15.55 -3.62 9.37
N GLN A 102 16.68 -4.13 9.85
CA GLN A 102 17.72 -4.70 8.97
C GLN A 102 17.54 -6.22 8.75
N ASP A 103 16.53 -6.79 9.35
CA ASP A 103 16.14 -8.19 9.19
C ASP A 103 14.97 -8.30 8.20
N PRO A 104 15.13 -8.97 7.05
CA PRO A 104 14.07 -9.12 6.04
C PRO A 104 12.82 -9.84 6.57
N GLU A 105 12.93 -10.64 7.64
CA GLU A 105 11.77 -11.31 8.25
C GLU A 105 10.78 -10.33 8.91
N HIS A 106 11.24 -9.11 9.23
CA HIS A 106 10.40 -8.05 9.80
C HIS A 106 9.86 -7.08 8.74
N HIS A 107 9.98 -7.43 7.47
CA HIS A 107 9.38 -6.70 6.35
C HIS A 107 8.23 -7.49 5.71
N VAL A 108 7.28 -6.74 5.19
CA VAL A 108 6.32 -7.21 4.19
C VAL A 108 6.85 -6.83 2.81
N GLY A 109 6.14 -7.06 1.72
CA GLY A 109 6.58 -6.73 0.35
C GLY A 109 6.96 -5.26 0.08
N ILE A 110 7.52 -4.54 1.05
CA ILE A 110 7.83 -3.10 0.98
C ILE A 110 9.23 -2.84 1.51
N LEU A 111 10.06 -2.17 0.69
CA LEU A 111 11.37 -1.65 1.08
C LEU A 111 11.41 -0.14 0.88
N THR A 112 11.68 0.58 1.96
CA THR A 112 11.90 2.03 1.94
C THR A 112 13.38 2.31 2.15
N PHE A 113 13.97 3.16 1.31
CA PHE A 113 15.41 3.38 1.30
C PHE A 113 15.78 4.80 0.87
N THR A 114 17.01 5.18 1.18
CA THR A 114 17.66 6.40 0.70
C THR A 114 18.98 6.05 0.03
N ILE A 115 19.48 6.97 -0.81
CA ILE A 115 20.82 6.89 -1.42
C ILE A 115 21.55 8.18 -1.08
N ASP A 116 22.78 8.06 -0.61
CA ASP A 116 23.61 9.21 -0.26
C ASP A 116 23.67 10.24 -1.39
N GLN A 117 23.37 11.50 -1.05
CA GLN A 117 23.42 12.66 -1.96
C GLN A 117 22.39 12.64 -3.09
N VAL A 118 21.55 11.63 -3.22
CA VAL A 118 20.52 11.56 -4.28
C VAL A 118 19.14 11.80 -3.70
N HIS A 119 18.44 12.76 -4.29
CA HIS A 119 17.05 13.03 -3.87
C HIS A 119 16.12 11.88 -4.31
N PRO A 120 15.15 11.45 -3.49
CA PRO A 120 14.26 10.33 -3.83
C PRO A 120 13.50 10.47 -5.15
N HIS A 121 13.15 11.69 -5.57
CA HIS A 121 12.53 11.92 -6.89
C HIS A 121 13.50 11.63 -8.05
N ASP A 122 14.79 11.93 -7.86
CA ASP A 122 15.80 11.61 -8.88
C ASP A 122 16.05 10.10 -8.94
N ILE A 123 16.03 9.41 -7.79
CA ILE A 123 16.03 7.94 -7.74
C ILE A 123 14.85 7.39 -8.56
N SER A 124 13.65 7.90 -8.32
CA SER A 124 12.44 7.46 -9.04
C SER A 124 12.55 7.70 -10.55
N ALA A 125 13.02 8.87 -10.96
CA ALA A 125 13.19 9.20 -12.39
C ALA A 125 14.22 8.31 -13.10
N VAL A 126 15.32 7.97 -12.40
CA VAL A 126 16.35 7.06 -12.95
C VAL A 126 15.81 5.64 -13.10
N LEU A 127 15.09 5.14 -12.10
CA LEU A 127 14.48 3.81 -12.15
C LEU A 127 13.37 3.71 -13.19
N GLU A 128 12.53 4.74 -13.33
CA GLU A 128 11.49 4.83 -14.36
C GLU A 128 12.09 4.71 -15.77
N ALA A 129 13.22 5.37 -16.02
CA ALA A 129 13.93 5.23 -17.31
C ALA A 129 14.43 3.80 -17.59
N ASP A 130 14.65 2.99 -16.54
CA ASP A 130 14.96 1.57 -16.64
C ASP A 130 13.69 0.66 -16.66
N GLY A 131 12.48 1.27 -16.65
CA GLY A 131 11.19 0.57 -16.65
C GLY A 131 10.78 0.04 -15.27
N ILE A 132 11.23 0.69 -14.20
CA ILE A 132 10.95 0.30 -12.81
C ILE A 132 10.25 1.46 -12.08
N ASP A 133 8.98 1.27 -11.79
CA ASP A 133 8.19 2.27 -11.07
C ASP A 133 8.30 2.08 -9.55
N ILE A 134 8.68 3.15 -8.87
CA ILE A 134 8.72 3.22 -7.40
C ILE A 134 8.01 4.48 -6.91
N ARG A 135 7.72 4.53 -5.63
CA ARG A 135 7.19 5.74 -5.00
C ARG A 135 8.32 6.55 -4.35
N ALA A 136 8.31 7.86 -4.55
CA ALA A 136 9.21 8.80 -3.89
C ALA A 136 8.44 9.85 -3.06
N GLY A 137 9.00 10.31 -1.96
CA GLY A 137 8.46 11.38 -1.12
C GLY A 137 8.25 11.00 0.33
N HIS A 138 7.21 11.58 0.94
CA HIS A 138 6.92 11.40 2.38
C HIS A 138 6.08 10.16 2.71
N HIS A 139 5.55 9.46 1.72
CA HIS A 139 4.69 8.26 1.86
C HIS A 139 3.44 8.46 2.72
N CYS A 140 2.94 9.71 2.84
CA CYS A 140 1.87 10.12 3.77
C CYS A 140 2.21 9.83 5.24
N ALA A 141 3.51 9.83 5.60
CA ALA A 141 4.03 9.44 6.91
C ALA A 141 5.16 10.39 7.37
N GLN A 142 5.00 11.71 7.21
CA GLN A 142 6.02 12.70 7.58
C GLN A 142 6.54 12.54 9.02
N PRO A 143 5.69 12.36 10.05
CA PRO A 143 6.19 12.19 11.41
C PRO A 143 7.09 10.96 11.58
N LEU A 144 6.81 9.87 10.87
CA LEU A 144 7.66 8.67 10.90
C LEU A 144 9.01 8.93 10.24
N LEU A 145 9.03 9.60 9.09
CA LEU A 145 10.28 9.93 8.39
C LEU A 145 11.13 10.90 9.20
N GLU A 146 10.51 11.89 9.87
CA GLU A 146 11.20 12.79 10.78
C GLU A 146 11.82 12.04 11.96
N TRP A 147 11.08 11.10 12.56
CA TRP A 147 11.61 10.23 13.61
C TRP A 147 12.79 9.36 13.13
N LEU A 148 12.77 8.89 11.89
CA LEU A 148 13.86 8.16 11.25
C LEU A 148 15.03 9.07 10.80
N GLY A 149 14.91 10.38 10.98
CA GLY A 149 15.94 11.35 10.62
C GLY A 149 16.08 11.65 9.13
N VAL A 150 15.06 11.32 8.32
CA VAL A 150 15.05 11.57 6.88
C VAL A 150 13.87 12.45 6.48
N ARG A 151 14.06 13.30 5.47
CA ARG A 151 12.98 14.19 4.98
C ARG A 151 12.05 13.49 4.00
N SER A 152 12.59 12.63 3.17
CA SER A 152 11.86 11.87 2.16
C SER A 152 12.64 10.61 1.80
N ALA A 153 11.98 9.63 1.21
CA ALA A 153 12.57 8.36 0.85
C ALA A 153 12.02 7.80 -0.46
N ALA A 154 12.72 6.87 -1.05
CA ALA A 154 12.24 6.01 -2.12
C ALA A 154 11.62 4.73 -1.53
N ARG A 155 10.57 4.20 -2.15
CA ARG A 155 9.88 2.99 -1.71
C ARG A 155 9.56 2.06 -2.86
N ALA A 156 10.17 0.89 -2.85
CA ALA A 156 9.78 -0.22 -3.70
C ALA A 156 8.70 -1.06 -3.02
N SER A 157 7.75 -1.59 -3.80
CA SER A 157 6.70 -2.46 -3.31
C SER A 157 6.61 -3.69 -4.20
N PHE A 158 6.82 -4.86 -3.61
CA PHE A 158 6.74 -6.15 -4.26
C PHE A 158 5.39 -6.80 -3.95
N GLN A 159 4.84 -7.47 -4.93
CA GLN A 159 3.63 -8.26 -4.80
C GLN A 159 3.92 -9.70 -5.23
N PHE A 160 3.09 -10.63 -4.82
CA PHE A 160 3.27 -12.05 -5.12
C PHE A 160 3.35 -12.40 -6.61
N TYR A 161 2.92 -11.51 -7.50
CA TYR A 161 3.02 -11.69 -8.94
C TYR A 161 4.35 -11.22 -9.55
N ASN A 162 5.19 -10.50 -8.77
CA ASN A 162 6.51 -10.13 -9.23
C ASN A 162 7.44 -11.35 -9.30
N THR A 163 8.49 -11.24 -10.13
CA THR A 163 9.49 -12.29 -10.32
C THR A 163 10.79 -11.97 -9.57
N GLU A 164 11.66 -12.97 -9.44
CA GLU A 164 12.99 -12.78 -8.85
C GLU A 164 13.89 -11.95 -9.75
N GLU A 165 13.75 -12.12 -11.07
CA GLU A 165 14.47 -11.34 -12.07
C GLU A 165 14.08 -9.85 -12.00
N GLU A 166 12.82 -9.54 -11.69
CA GLU A 166 12.38 -8.14 -11.45
C GLU A 166 13.03 -7.57 -10.19
N ALA A 167 13.14 -8.36 -9.12
CA ALA A 167 13.84 -7.94 -7.90
C ALA A 167 15.34 -7.70 -8.16
N ASP A 168 15.99 -8.56 -8.95
CA ASP A 168 17.39 -8.38 -9.33
C ASP A 168 17.59 -7.12 -10.20
N ARG A 169 16.74 -6.93 -11.20
CA ARG A 169 16.78 -5.73 -12.05
C ARG A 169 16.57 -4.45 -11.24
N PHE A 170 15.70 -4.49 -10.23
CA PHE A 170 15.54 -3.36 -9.32
C PHE A 170 16.84 -3.04 -8.59
N VAL A 171 17.52 -4.03 -8.02
CA VAL A 171 18.81 -3.84 -7.32
C VAL A 171 19.89 -3.33 -8.28
N GLU A 172 19.99 -3.88 -9.48
CA GLU A 172 20.93 -3.42 -10.51
C GLU A 172 20.69 -1.97 -10.91
N SER A 173 19.44 -1.57 -11.10
CA SER A 173 19.08 -0.18 -11.41
C SER A 173 19.46 0.75 -10.26
N VAL A 174 19.16 0.39 -9.00
CA VAL A 174 19.54 1.17 -7.81
C VAL A 174 21.05 1.32 -7.73
N ALA A 175 21.84 0.28 -8.01
CA ALA A 175 23.29 0.33 -8.03
C ALA A 175 23.83 1.35 -9.05
N GLY A 176 23.12 1.56 -10.16
CA GLY A 176 23.51 2.51 -11.20
C GLY A 176 23.14 3.97 -10.95
N VAL A 177 22.30 4.27 -9.93
CA VAL A 177 21.73 5.61 -9.73
C VAL A 177 22.81 6.68 -9.55
N ARG A 178 23.75 6.48 -8.62
CA ARG A 178 24.78 7.48 -8.31
C ARG A 178 25.63 7.81 -9.55
N ARG A 179 26.06 6.79 -10.29
CA ARG A 179 26.82 6.97 -11.54
C ARG A 179 26.02 7.74 -12.59
N LYS A 180 24.73 7.41 -12.78
CA LYS A 180 23.85 8.12 -13.72
C LYS A 180 23.64 9.58 -13.32
N MET A 181 23.73 9.89 -12.03
CA MET A 181 23.61 11.24 -11.46
C MET A 181 24.95 12.00 -11.37
N GLY A 182 26.06 11.39 -11.78
CA GLY A 182 27.38 12.03 -11.81
C GLY A 182 28.08 12.12 -10.45
N TYR A 183 27.76 11.27 -9.49
CA TYR A 183 28.39 11.21 -8.16
C TYR A 183 29.55 10.19 -8.07
N GLU A 184 29.88 9.56 -9.18
CA GLU A 184 31.00 8.60 -9.29
C GLU A 184 31.83 8.88 -10.55
#